data_5a7b3f261138f9eebce167104c28e085
#
_entry.id   5a7b3f261138f9eebce167104c28e085
#
_cell.length_a   1.000
_cell.length_b   1.000
_cell.length_c   1.000
_cell.angle_alpha   90.00
_cell.angle_beta   90.00
_cell.angle_gamma   90.00
#
_symmetry.space_group_name_H-M   'P 1'
#
loop_
_entity.id
_entity.type
_entity.pdbx_description
1 polymer ?
#
loop_
_entity_poly.entity_id
_entity_poly.type
_entity_poly.pdbx_seq_one_letter_code
_entity_poly.pdbx_strand_id
1 'polypeptide(L)'
;MSFDNDQYTLALGDLRKFVEIMHKQGELVRVPEADPYLEIGALYEMSQEHLYPPVLMFEDIKGCDPRHRILCNVRTTKLMVGDMNLQALIDYRRKPKKGPSQPIDPHVVETGPVFENHLEGDAVNCRKFPAPRWHEGDGGDYIGTECLVIMRDPIPNGPILAPIG
;
A
#
# COMPACT_ATOMS: atom_id res chain seq x y z
N MET A 1 -8.23 -23.53 -2.83
CA MET A 1 -9.32 -22.60 -3.18
C MET A 1 -8.91 -21.87 -4.44
N SER A 2 -9.65 -21.98 -5.53
CA SER A 2 -9.41 -21.21 -6.74
C SER A 2 -9.93 -19.80 -6.48
N PHE A 3 -9.04 -18.82 -6.49
CA PHE A 3 -9.44 -17.42 -6.41
C PHE A 3 -10.13 -17.03 -7.71
N ASP A 4 -11.29 -16.42 -7.58
CA ASP A 4 -12.03 -15.87 -8.70
C ASP A 4 -11.21 -14.71 -9.29
N ASN A 5 -10.96 -14.77 -10.59
CA ASN A 5 -10.18 -13.77 -11.32
C ASN A 5 -10.75 -12.35 -11.17
N ASP A 6 -12.08 -12.26 -10.95
CA ASP A 6 -12.78 -10.99 -10.76
C ASP A 6 -12.49 -10.34 -9.40
N GLN A 7 -12.39 -11.12 -8.32
CA GLN A 7 -12.02 -10.61 -6.99
C GLN A 7 -10.59 -10.05 -6.99
N TYR A 8 -9.70 -10.67 -7.74
CA TYR A 8 -8.34 -10.22 -7.91
C TYR A 8 -8.25 -8.87 -8.61
N THR A 9 -8.94 -8.74 -9.74
CA THR A 9 -8.99 -7.47 -10.48
C THR A 9 -9.57 -6.34 -9.63
N LEU A 10 -10.58 -6.63 -8.81
CA LEU A 10 -11.17 -5.66 -7.88
C LEU A 10 -10.21 -5.25 -6.75
N ALA A 11 -9.45 -6.20 -6.21
CA ALA A 11 -8.48 -5.92 -5.14
C ALA A 11 -7.31 -5.05 -5.61
N LEU A 12 -6.91 -5.17 -6.88
CA LEU A 12 -5.86 -4.35 -7.48
C LEU A 12 -6.31 -2.94 -7.84
N GLY A 13 -7.62 -2.75 -8.03
CA GLY A 13 -8.17 -1.45 -8.43
C GLY A 13 -8.40 -0.47 -7.27
N ASP A 14 -8.55 -0.97 -6.04
CA ASP A 14 -8.87 -0.15 -4.87
C ASP A 14 -8.36 -0.79 -3.57
N LEU A 15 -7.54 -0.04 -2.82
CA LEU A 15 -7.00 -0.48 -1.53
C LEU A 15 -8.11 -0.82 -0.51
N ARG A 16 -9.25 -0.14 -0.54
CA ARG A 16 -10.39 -0.43 0.34
C ARG A 16 -10.96 -1.81 0.04
N LYS A 17 -11.05 -2.17 -1.24
CA LYS A 17 -11.48 -3.51 -1.67
C LYS A 17 -10.50 -4.58 -1.24
N PHE A 18 -9.20 -4.30 -1.33
CA PHE A 18 -8.17 -5.19 -0.82
C PHE A 18 -8.39 -5.47 0.68
N VAL A 19 -8.55 -4.42 1.50
CA VAL A 19 -8.80 -4.55 2.94
C VAL A 19 -10.07 -5.36 3.23
N GLU A 20 -11.16 -5.12 2.48
CA GLU A 20 -12.41 -5.87 2.61
C GLU A 20 -12.22 -7.37 2.32
N ILE A 21 -11.49 -7.69 1.27
CA ILE A 21 -11.19 -9.08 0.89
C ILE A 21 -10.34 -9.76 1.97
N MET A 22 -9.27 -9.10 2.43
CA MET A 22 -8.41 -9.64 3.48
C MET A 22 -9.18 -9.87 4.79
N HIS A 23 -10.09 -8.95 5.14
CA HIS A 23 -10.96 -9.13 6.29
C HIS A 23 -11.89 -10.35 6.15
N LYS A 24 -12.55 -10.50 5.02
CA LYS A 24 -13.44 -11.67 4.74
C LYS A 24 -12.69 -13.00 4.75
N GLN A 25 -11.41 -12.99 4.40
CA GLN A 25 -10.58 -14.18 4.39
C GLN A 25 -9.95 -14.49 5.76
N GLY A 26 -10.11 -13.62 6.76
CA GLY A 26 -9.47 -13.76 8.07
C GLY A 26 -7.96 -13.49 8.04
N GLU A 27 -7.47 -12.79 7.01
CA GLU A 27 -6.06 -12.46 6.81
C GLU A 27 -5.72 -11.03 7.27
N LEU A 28 -6.71 -10.27 7.77
CA LEU A 28 -6.54 -8.92 8.29
C LEU A 28 -6.55 -8.93 9.82
N VAL A 29 -5.46 -8.48 10.41
CA VAL A 29 -5.36 -8.22 11.85
C VAL A 29 -5.47 -6.71 12.08
N ARG A 30 -6.43 -6.30 12.91
CA ARG A 30 -6.59 -4.91 13.33
C ARG A 30 -5.91 -4.69 14.67
N VAL A 31 -5.08 -3.66 14.74
CA VAL A 31 -4.31 -3.31 15.94
C VAL A 31 -4.70 -1.89 16.35
N PRO A 32 -5.58 -1.74 17.34
CA PRO A 32 -5.96 -0.42 17.83
C PRO A 32 -4.90 0.14 18.80
N GLU A 33 -4.85 1.47 18.92
CA GLU A 33 -4.12 2.22 19.93
C GLU A 33 -2.61 1.95 20.00
N ALA A 34 -2.00 1.50 18.89
CA ALA A 34 -0.57 1.29 18.84
C ALA A 34 0.21 2.60 18.96
N ASP A 35 1.36 2.54 19.64
CA ASP A 35 2.29 3.66 19.73
C ASP A 35 3.08 3.77 18.42
N PRO A 36 3.12 4.93 17.77
CA PRO A 36 3.94 5.14 16.59
C PRO A 36 5.45 5.07 16.86
N TYR A 37 5.85 5.22 18.13
CA TYR A 37 7.25 5.11 18.51
C TYR A 37 7.62 3.66 18.82
N LEU A 38 8.27 2.99 17.88
CA LEU A 38 8.81 1.63 17.94
C LEU A 38 7.79 0.48 17.99
N GLU A 39 6.61 0.66 18.62
CA GLU A 39 5.66 -0.45 18.79
C GLU A 39 5.11 -0.95 17.45
N ILE A 40 4.76 -0.05 16.53
CA ILE A 40 4.30 -0.42 15.18
C ILE A 40 5.39 -1.20 14.45
N GLY A 41 6.65 -0.76 14.52
CA GLY A 41 7.79 -1.45 13.93
C GLY A 41 7.99 -2.84 14.51
N ALA A 42 7.97 -2.96 15.84
CA ALA A 42 8.12 -4.24 16.52
C ALA A 42 7.01 -5.24 16.16
N LEU A 43 5.75 -4.79 16.13
CA LEU A 43 4.61 -5.63 15.75
C LEU A 43 4.71 -6.06 14.27
N TYR A 44 5.18 -5.16 13.41
CA TYR A 44 5.44 -5.51 12.01
C TYR A 44 6.51 -6.59 11.91
N GLU A 45 7.66 -6.43 12.58
CA GLU A 45 8.74 -7.44 12.57
C GLU A 45 8.28 -8.79 13.13
N MET A 46 7.59 -8.80 14.26
CA MET A 46 7.00 -10.02 14.81
C MET A 46 6.08 -10.72 13.81
N SER A 47 5.33 -9.96 13.02
CA SER A 47 4.47 -10.53 11.99
C SER A 47 5.26 -11.24 10.89
N GLN A 48 6.51 -10.81 10.60
CA GLN A 48 7.36 -11.41 9.58
C GLN A 48 7.91 -12.80 9.98
N GLU A 49 7.84 -13.17 11.26
CA GLU A 49 8.20 -14.51 11.71
C GLU A 49 7.22 -15.59 11.23
N HIS A 50 6.02 -15.17 10.85
CA HIS A 50 5.05 -16.08 10.24
C HIS A 50 5.43 -16.41 8.80
N LEU A 51 5.28 -17.66 8.40
CA LEU A 51 5.49 -18.09 7.02
C LEU A 51 4.59 -17.29 6.04
N TYR A 52 3.41 -16.92 6.49
CA TYR A 52 2.43 -16.09 5.78
C TYR A 52 2.01 -14.92 6.69
N PRO A 53 2.77 -13.84 6.70
CA PRO A 53 2.43 -12.68 7.52
C PRO A 53 1.04 -12.14 7.19
N PRO A 54 0.19 -11.90 8.21
CA PRO A 54 -1.10 -11.28 7.99
C PRO A 54 -0.96 -9.84 7.53
N VAL A 55 -2.01 -9.31 6.91
CA VAL A 55 -2.14 -7.87 6.69
C VAL A 55 -2.41 -7.21 8.03
N LEU A 56 -1.59 -6.25 8.42
CA LEU A 56 -1.78 -5.49 9.66
C LEU A 56 -2.42 -4.14 9.35
N MET A 57 -3.46 -3.77 10.06
CA MET A 57 -4.05 -2.45 10.01
C MET A 57 -4.04 -1.81 11.40
N PHE A 58 -3.21 -0.79 11.56
CA PHE A 58 -3.13 0.01 12.77
C PHE A 58 -4.18 1.13 12.71
N GLU A 59 -5.03 1.19 13.72
CA GLU A 59 -6.13 2.14 13.83
C GLU A 59 -6.01 2.88 15.16
N ASP A 60 -6.59 4.08 15.26
CA ASP A 60 -6.58 4.90 16.49
C ASP A 60 -5.16 5.07 17.07
N ILE A 61 -4.19 5.30 16.19
CA ILE A 61 -2.77 5.39 16.54
C ILE A 61 -2.57 6.54 17.53
N LYS A 62 -1.86 6.27 18.64
CA LYS A 62 -1.65 7.24 19.71
C LYS A 62 -1.05 8.55 19.20
N GLY A 63 -1.66 9.66 19.56
CA GLY A 63 -1.19 10.99 19.15
C GLY A 63 -1.48 11.39 17.72
N CYS A 64 -2.13 10.55 16.93
CA CYS A 64 -2.52 10.82 15.57
C CYS A 64 -4.03 11.06 15.42
N ASP A 65 -4.43 11.65 14.29
CA ASP A 65 -5.85 11.81 13.97
C ASP A 65 -6.45 10.42 13.70
N PRO A 66 -7.56 10.02 14.38
CA PRO A 66 -8.16 8.69 14.26
C PRO A 66 -8.68 8.35 12.85
N ARG A 67 -8.78 9.34 11.97
CA ARG A 67 -9.13 9.11 10.56
C ARG A 67 -8.00 8.49 9.75
N HIS A 68 -6.76 8.59 10.23
CA HIS A 68 -5.61 8.03 9.56
C HIS A 68 -5.28 6.63 10.12
N ARG A 69 -4.88 5.76 9.22
CA ARG A 69 -4.51 4.38 9.52
C ARG A 69 -3.24 4.01 8.80
N ILE A 70 -2.51 3.05 9.35
CA ILE A 70 -1.35 2.46 8.70
C ILE A 70 -1.71 1.04 8.29
N LEU A 71 -1.43 0.69 7.04
CA LEU A 71 -1.63 -0.64 6.51
C LEU A 71 -0.26 -1.23 6.15
N CYS A 72 0.05 -2.39 6.69
CA CYS A 72 1.29 -3.12 6.44
C CYS A 72 1.01 -4.48 5.81
N ASN A 73 2.03 -5.06 5.18
CA ASN A 73 1.94 -6.36 4.50
C ASN A 73 0.90 -6.38 3.37
N VAL A 74 0.82 -5.30 2.60
CA VAL A 74 -0.04 -5.22 1.42
C VAL A 74 0.53 -6.13 0.34
N ARG A 75 0.34 -7.44 0.50
CA ARG A 75 0.87 -8.46 -0.40
C ARG A 75 -0.22 -8.96 -1.33
N THR A 76 -0.30 -8.38 -2.49
CA THR A 76 -1.18 -8.86 -3.55
C THR A 76 -0.74 -10.19 -4.15
N THR A 77 0.51 -10.60 -3.89
CA THR A 77 1.10 -11.83 -4.45
C THR A 77 0.27 -13.07 -4.14
N LYS A 78 -0.22 -13.23 -2.90
CA LYS A 78 -1.07 -14.35 -2.51
C LYS A 78 -2.38 -14.37 -3.32
N LEU A 79 -2.96 -13.21 -3.55
CA LEU A 79 -4.15 -13.07 -4.40
C LEU A 79 -3.83 -13.38 -5.86
N MET A 80 -2.64 -12.99 -6.34
CA MET A 80 -2.20 -13.19 -7.73
C MET A 80 -1.90 -14.64 -8.08
N VAL A 81 -1.30 -15.34 -7.15
CA VAL A 81 -0.71 -16.67 -7.43
C VAL A 81 -1.44 -17.78 -6.67
N GLY A 82 -2.30 -17.41 -5.71
CA GLY A 82 -3.01 -18.35 -4.85
C GLY A 82 -2.11 -19.02 -3.81
N ASP A 83 -0.81 -18.73 -3.85
CA ASP A 83 0.21 -19.29 -2.96
C ASP A 83 1.34 -18.27 -2.77
N MET A 84 1.99 -18.31 -1.60
CA MET A 84 3.19 -17.52 -1.31
C MET A 84 4.49 -18.29 -1.65
N ASN A 85 4.37 -19.41 -2.32
CA ASN A 85 5.52 -20.19 -2.75
C ASN A 85 6.37 -19.37 -3.74
N LEU A 86 7.66 -19.24 -3.44
CA LEU A 86 8.62 -18.52 -4.28
C LEU A 86 8.62 -19.05 -5.73
N GLN A 87 8.49 -20.35 -5.93
CA GLN A 87 8.45 -20.95 -7.25
C GLN A 87 7.19 -20.50 -8.03
N ALA A 88 6.04 -20.47 -7.38
CA ALA A 88 4.80 -19.99 -8.01
C ALA A 88 4.90 -18.51 -8.42
N LEU A 89 5.57 -17.68 -7.63
CA LEU A 89 5.84 -16.29 -7.96
C LEU A 89 6.79 -16.16 -9.15
N ILE A 90 7.85 -16.96 -9.20
CA ILE A 90 8.80 -17.01 -10.32
C ILE A 90 8.07 -17.43 -11.59
N ASP A 91 7.26 -18.47 -11.51
CA ASP A 91 6.52 -19.00 -12.66
C ASP A 91 5.48 -17.98 -13.17
N TYR A 92 4.81 -17.27 -12.24
CA TYR A 92 3.92 -16.16 -12.60
C TYR A 92 4.64 -15.05 -13.34
N ARG A 93 5.82 -14.64 -12.86
CA ARG A 93 6.63 -13.57 -13.50
C ARG A 93 7.22 -14.01 -14.84
N ARG A 94 7.50 -15.30 -15.02
CA ARG A 94 8.02 -15.87 -16.26
C ARG A 94 6.96 -16.08 -17.34
N LYS A 95 5.67 -16.04 -16.98
CA LYS A 95 4.60 -16.12 -17.98
C LYS A 95 4.77 -15.00 -19.00
N PRO A 96 4.78 -15.31 -20.30
CA PRO A 96 4.90 -14.27 -21.32
C PRO A 96 3.70 -13.32 -21.19
N LYS A 97 4.01 -12.04 -20.99
CA LYS A 97 2.99 -11.00 -21.03
C LYS A 97 2.41 -10.98 -22.43
N LYS A 98 1.09 -10.98 -22.54
CA LYS A 98 0.40 -10.90 -23.83
C LYS A 98 0.68 -9.55 -24.48
N GLY A 99 1.65 -9.51 -25.38
CA GLY A 99 2.00 -8.33 -26.17
C GLY A 99 2.77 -7.23 -25.43
N PRO A 100 3.26 -6.23 -26.15
CA PRO A 100 3.81 -5.03 -25.53
C PRO A 100 2.71 -4.31 -24.75
N SER A 101 3.02 -3.92 -23.50
CA SER A 101 2.17 -3.05 -22.72
C SER A 101 1.97 -1.74 -23.51
N GLN A 102 0.79 -1.53 -24.04
CA GLN A 102 0.48 -0.22 -24.64
C GLN A 102 0.15 0.74 -23.50
N PRO A 103 0.82 1.90 -23.45
CA PRO A 103 0.47 2.93 -22.48
C PRO A 103 -1.00 3.35 -22.71
N ILE A 104 -1.74 3.47 -21.63
CA ILE A 104 -3.09 4.03 -21.66
C ILE A 104 -2.95 5.50 -21.26
N ASP A 105 -3.39 6.40 -22.11
CA ASP A 105 -3.37 7.81 -21.79
C ASP A 105 -4.22 8.10 -20.55
N PRO A 106 -3.71 8.94 -19.62
CA PRO A 106 -4.47 9.29 -18.43
C PRO A 106 -5.69 10.13 -18.81
N HIS A 107 -6.83 9.80 -18.20
CA HIS A 107 -7.99 10.67 -18.28
C HIS A 107 -7.82 11.84 -17.32
N VAL A 108 -7.67 13.04 -17.87
CA VAL A 108 -7.53 14.29 -17.09
C VAL A 108 -8.91 14.73 -16.62
N VAL A 109 -9.05 14.92 -15.32
CA VAL A 109 -10.28 15.41 -14.69
C VAL A 109 -10.01 16.73 -13.98
N GLU A 110 -11.00 17.61 -13.97
CA GLU A 110 -10.90 18.94 -13.32
C GLU A 110 -11.17 18.84 -11.81
N THR A 111 -11.93 17.83 -11.39
CA THR A 111 -12.33 17.63 -10.00
C THR A 111 -12.21 16.16 -9.60
N GLY A 112 -12.10 15.91 -8.29
CA GLY A 112 -12.06 14.56 -7.75
C GLY A 112 -11.86 14.58 -6.23
N PRO A 113 -12.00 13.42 -5.55
CA PRO A 113 -11.86 13.33 -4.10
C PRO A 113 -10.52 13.87 -3.57
N VAL A 114 -9.47 13.88 -4.37
CA VAL A 114 -8.15 14.42 -3.98
C VAL A 114 -8.20 15.94 -3.72
N PHE A 115 -9.19 16.65 -4.25
CA PHE A 115 -9.37 18.09 -4.05
C PHE A 115 -10.30 18.46 -2.90
N GLU A 116 -10.90 17.50 -2.20
CA GLU A 116 -11.82 17.77 -1.09
C GLU A 116 -11.14 18.46 0.10
N ASN A 117 -9.85 18.21 0.28
CA ASN A 117 -9.05 18.83 1.32
C ASN A 117 -7.83 19.51 0.69
N HIS A 118 -7.86 20.81 0.60
CA HIS A 118 -6.77 21.63 0.09
C HIS A 118 -6.16 22.46 1.22
N LEU A 119 -4.87 22.30 1.49
CA LEU A 119 -4.14 23.05 2.52
C LEU A 119 -3.00 23.81 1.86
N GLU A 120 -2.84 25.06 2.23
CA GLU A 120 -1.80 25.96 1.71
C GLU A 120 -1.04 26.67 2.84
N GLY A 121 0.20 27.07 2.54
CA GLY A 121 1.04 27.84 3.46
C GLY A 121 1.20 27.15 4.82
N ASP A 122 0.98 27.90 5.88
CA ASP A 122 1.15 27.45 7.29
C ASP A 122 0.14 26.38 7.73
N ALA A 123 -0.93 26.14 6.93
CA ALA A 123 -1.88 25.08 7.19
C ALA A 123 -1.34 23.70 6.82
N VAL A 124 -0.31 23.64 5.99
CA VAL A 124 0.33 22.38 5.56
C VAL A 124 1.15 21.83 6.71
N ASN A 125 0.78 20.66 7.22
CA ASN A 125 1.48 19.97 8.28
C ASN A 125 1.52 18.46 8.04
N CYS A 126 2.62 17.97 7.50
CA CYS A 126 2.81 16.54 7.22
C CYS A 126 2.85 15.68 8.49
N ARG A 127 3.12 16.27 9.67
CA ARG A 127 3.11 15.55 10.95
C ARG A 127 1.70 15.19 11.45
N LYS A 128 0.65 15.65 10.77
CA LYS A 128 -0.71 15.19 11.04
C LYS A 128 -0.95 13.76 10.56
N PHE A 129 -0.14 13.27 9.63
CA PHE A 129 -0.19 11.88 9.19
C PHE A 129 0.63 11.01 10.15
N PRO A 130 0.20 9.78 10.42
CA PRO A 130 0.98 8.87 11.23
C PRO A 130 2.29 8.51 10.51
N ALA A 131 3.40 8.89 11.11
CA ALA A 131 4.76 8.61 10.65
C ALA A 131 5.50 7.87 11.77
N PRO A 132 5.52 6.52 11.77
CA PRO A 132 6.16 5.78 12.85
C PRO A 132 7.67 5.89 12.83
N ARG A 133 8.26 5.77 14.02
CA ARG A 133 9.64 5.35 14.19
C ARG A 133 9.65 3.83 14.19
N TRP A 134 10.17 3.22 13.14
CA TRP A 134 10.15 1.77 12.97
C TRP A 134 11.19 1.05 13.82
N HIS A 135 12.41 1.62 13.88
CA HIS A 135 13.54 1.06 14.61
C HIS A 135 14.28 2.15 15.40
N GLU A 136 14.93 1.74 16.46
CA GLU A 136 15.70 2.67 17.32
C GLU A 136 16.83 3.38 16.54
N GLY A 137 17.46 2.69 15.60
CA GLY A 137 18.54 3.21 14.76
C GLY A 137 18.11 4.07 13.59
N ASP A 138 16.80 4.26 13.36
CA ASP A 138 16.31 5.06 12.23
C ASP A 138 16.70 6.54 12.38
N GLY A 139 16.99 7.18 11.27
CA GLY A 139 17.32 8.61 11.24
C GLY A 139 16.14 9.54 11.57
N GLY A 140 14.91 9.03 11.61
CA GLY A 140 13.70 9.78 11.92
C GLY A 140 12.44 8.95 11.70
N ASP A 141 11.31 9.60 11.92
CA ASP A 141 10.00 9.03 11.62
C ASP A 141 9.74 9.16 10.12
N TYR A 142 9.12 8.16 9.49
CA TYR A 142 8.83 8.22 8.06
C TYR A 142 7.53 7.55 7.66
N ILE A 143 6.95 8.04 6.58
CA ILE A 143 5.72 7.53 5.99
C ILE A 143 6.08 6.60 4.83
N GLY A 144 5.71 5.35 4.96
CA GLY A 144 5.64 4.38 3.87
C GLY A 144 6.93 4.07 3.12
N THR A 145 7.24 2.81 3.03
CA THR A 145 8.26 2.27 2.13
C THR A 145 7.68 1.86 0.77
N GLU A 146 6.38 1.62 0.70
CA GLU A 146 5.66 1.26 -0.52
C GLU A 146 4.93 2.49 -1.08
N CYS A 147 5.67 3.40 -1.69
CA CYS A 147 5.08 4.55 -2.35
C CYS A 147 5.29 4.49 -3.86
N LEU A 148 4.27 4.90 -4.59
CA LEU A 148 4.34 5.09 -6.03
C LEU A 148 4.54 6.57 -6.33
N VAL A 149 5.67 6.92 -6.92
CA VAL A 149 5.94 8.28 -7.39
C VAL A 149 5.50 8.39 -8.84
N ILE A 150 4.52 9.25 -9.10
CA ILE A 150 4.03 9.53 -10.45
C ILE A 150 4.52 10.92 -10.84
N MET A 151 5.27 11.01 -11.92
CA MET A 151 5.77 12.27 -12.43
C MET A 151 5.59 12.36 -13.95
N ARG A 152 5.49 13.57 -14.47
CA ARG A 152 5.53 13.80 -15.90
C ARG A 152 6.99 14.01 -16.33
N ASP A 153 7.36 13.44 -17.47
CA ASP A 153 8.65 13.75 -18.11
C ASP A 153 8.75 15.28 -18.31
N PRO A 154 9.86 15.92 -17.91
CA PRO A 154 10.08 17.35 -18.14
C PRO A 154 10.19 17.70 -19.63
N ILE A 155 10.40 16.70 -20.51
CA ILE A 155 10.39 16.91 -21.95
C ILE A 155 8.94 17.17 -22.40
N PRO A 156 8.65 18.30 -23.11
CA PRO A 156 7.31 18.58 -23.59
C PRO A 156 6.74 17.39 -24.39
N ASN A 157 5.56 16.92 -24.01
CA ASN A 157 4.89 15.73 -24.55
C ASN A 157 5.57 14.39 -24.24
N GLY A 158 6.49 14.34 -23.29
CA GLY A 158 7.04 13.09 -22.78
C GLY A 158 5.99 12.25 -22.05
N PRO A 159 6.19 10.91 -21.97
CA PRO A 159 5.27 10.02 -21.28
C PRO A 159 5.22 10.33 -19.77
N ILE A 160 4.11 10.01 -19.14
CA ILE A 160 4.04 9.96 -17.68
C ILE A 160 4.86 8.75 -17.24
N LEU A 161 5.96 9.02 -16.55
CA LEU A 161 6.82 7.99 -16.00
C LEU A 161 6.34 7.66 -14.58
N ALA A 162 5.93 6.42 -14.36
CA ALA A 162 5.78 5.86 -13.03
C ALA A 162 7.06 5.06 -12.73
N PRO A 163 7.95 5.54 -11.85
CA PRO A 163 9.07 4.73 -11.43
C PRO A 163 8.56 3.49 -10.71
N ILE A 164 9.11 2.36 -11.10
CA ILE A 164 8.88 1.09 -10.42
C ILE A 164 9.69 1.17 -9.12
N GLY A 165 8.99 1.15 -7.98
CA GLY A 165 9.61 0.97 -6.67
C GLY A 165 10.09 -0.47 -6.48
#